data_ffb224615623571a324a78924a1abf34
#
_entry.id   ffb224615623571a324a78924a1abf34
#
_cell.length_a   1.000
_cell.length_b   1.000
_cell.length_c   1.000
_cell.angle_alpha   90.00
_cell.angle_beta   90.00
_cell.angle_gamma   90.00
#
_symmetry.space_group_name_H-M   'P 1'
#
loop_
_entity.id
_entity.type
_entity.pdbx_description
1 polymer ?
#
loop_
_entity_poly.entity_id
_entity_poly.type
_entity_poly.pdbx_seq_one_letter_code
_entity_poly.pdbx_strand_id
1 'polypeptide(L)'
;LDVLELPFTVDNRKTALSALDRTAGEILTKAVGQKTGFHVLGFWDNGFRHLSNSVRPIEHPTDAVGLKIRTLDSTLYRATLDAIGFQALTCDVKDLVAWIQQDVVQAQENPLTNFMGFELWKHHPYVSLTHHFYGVLLLVCPIAWYDTLDQEERQLVAHAVNTSTALERQLAAEQDAITLVRMQDIGVKVLTKDALDMQAFHKCVESISFNASAQIPKDLIAAYLGR
;
A
#
# COMPACT_ATOMS: atom_id res chain seq x y z
N LEU A 1 -9.12 6.49 -7.03
CA LEU A 1 -8.27 6.26 -5.84
C LEU A 1 -6.76 6.40 -6.12
N ASP A 2 -6.36 6.70 -7.36
CA ASP A 2 -4.98 6.68 -7.85
C ASP A 2 -4.03 7.58 -7.04
N VAL A 3 -4.54 8.64 -6.39
CA VAL A 3 -3.74 9.50 -5.50
C VAL A 3 -3.11 8.72 -4.34
N LEU A 4 -3.81 7.68 -3.84
CA LEU A 4 -3.32 6.82 -2.76
C LEU A 4 -2.27 5.80 -3.24
N GLU A 5 -2.20 5.60 -4.56
CA GLU A 5 -1.32 4.61 -5.21
C GLU A 5 -0.10 5.25 -5.88
N LEU A 6 0.10 6.58 -5.75
CA LEU A 6 1.25 7.24 -6.33
C LEU A 6 2.55 6.74 -5.67
N PRO A 7 3.53 6.21 -6.46
CA PRO A 7 4.73 5.64 -5.89
C PRO A 7 5.62 6.70 -5.25
N PHE A 8 6.22 6.36 -4.10
CA PHE A 8 7.18 7.17 -3.36
C PHE A 8 6.70 8.60 -2.99
N THR A 9 5.38 8.79 -2.83
CA THR A 9 4.81 10.12 -2.52
C THR A 9 4.51 10.31 -1.04
N VAL A 10 4.43 9.23 -0.28
CA VAL A 10 4.19 9.25 1.16
C VAL A 10 5.44 8.81 1.90
N ASP A 11 6.04 9.72 2.67
CA ASP A 11 7.19 9.43 3.53
C ASP A 11 6.79 9.18 4.99
N ASN A 12 5.60 9.64 5.38
CA ASN A 12 5.13 9.59 6.77
C ASN A 12 3.65 9.24 6.84
N ARG A 13 3.35 8.08 7.47
CA ARG A 13 1.97 7.61 7.65
C ARG A 13 1.06 8.60 8.37
N LYS A 14 1.59 9.27 9.41
CA LYS A 14 0.79 10.23 10.19
C LYS A 14 0.32 11.41 9.34
N THR A 15 1.18 11.92 8.47
CA THR A 15 0.82 13.01 7.55
C THR A 15 -0.24 12.56 6.55
N ALA A 16 -0.06 11.38 5.93
CA ALA A 16 -1.02 10.84 4.96
C ALA A 16 -2.40 10.59 5.61
N LEU A 17 -2.43 9.93 6.77
CA LEU A 17 -3.67 9.64 7.48
C LEU A 17 -4.36 10.93 7.96
N SER A 18 -3.59 11.92 8.44
CA SER A 18 -4.15 13.23 8.81
C SER A 18 -4.76 13.98 7.62
N ALA A 19 -4.22 13.84 6.42
CA ALA A 19 -4.82 14.41 5.22
C ALA A 19 -6.15 13.73 4.86
N LEU A 20 -6.22 12.39 5.06
CA LEU A 20 -7.44 11.60 4.85
C LEU A 20 -8.53 11.86 5.89
N ASP A 21 -8.17 12.34 7.07
CA ASP A 21 -9.13 12.79 8.09
C ASP A 21 -9.70 14.19 7.82
N ARG A 22 -9.28 14.83 6.73
CA ARG A 22 -9.67 16.21 6.34
C ARG A 22 -10.12 16.23 4.88
N THR A 23 -9.82 17.32 4.20
CA THR A 23 -10.27 17.63 2.83
C THR A 23 -10.00 16.51 1.83
N ALA A 24 -8.84 15.84 1.88
CA ALA A 24 -8.56 14.74 0.98
C ALA A 24 -9.55 13.58 1.15
N GLY A 25 -9.85 13.21 2.40
CA GLY A 25 -10.85 12.18 2.69
C GLY A 25 -12.27 12.57 2.29
N GLU A 26 -12.66 13.83 2.46
CA GLU A 26 -13.96 14.33 2.00
C GLU A 26 -14.12 14.21 0.48
N ILE A 27 -13.09 14.64 -0.28
CA ILE A 27 -13.07 14.53 -1.75
C ILE A 27 -13.17 13.06 -2.17
N LEU A 28 -12.36 12.17 -1.56
CA LEU A 28 -12.36 10.75 -1.88
C LEU A 28 -13.69 10.06 -1.52
N THR A 29 -14.25 10.33 -0.35
CA THR A 29 -15.55 9.80 0.09
C THR A 29 -16.65 10.15 -0.91
N LYS A 30 -16.69 11.41 -1.34
CA LYS A 30 -17.65 11.86 -2.35
C LYS A 30 -17.44 11.15 -3.69
N ALA A 31 -16.21 11.05 -4.16
CA ALA A 31 -15.87 10.42 -5.43
C ALA A 31 -16.18 8.90 -5.43
N VAL A 32 -15.89 8.21 -4.34
CA VAL A 32 -16.22 6.78 -4.17
C VAL A 32 -17.74 6.61 -4.19
N GLY A 33 -18.47 7.38 -3.40
CA GLY A 33 -19.94 7.31 -3.33
C GLY A 33 -20.59 7.48 -4.71
N GLN A 34 -20.13 8.45 -5.48
CA GLN A 34 -20.67 8.73 -6.82
C GLN A 34 -20.39 7.61 -7.85
N LYS A 35 -19.29 6.87 -7.69
CA LYS A 35 -18.85 5.88 -8.68
C LYS A 35 -19.20 4.44 -8.32
N THR A 36 -19.36 4.13 -7.04
CA THR A 36 -19.42 2.74 -6.59
C THR A 36 -20.70 2.36 -5.85
N GLY A 37 -21.46 3.36 -5.36
CA GLY A 37 -22.62 3.12 -4.48
C GLY A 37 -22.23 2.77 -3.03
N PHE A 38 -20.94 2.93 -2.65
CA PHE A 38 -20.48 2.77 -1.26
C PHE A 38 -20.24 4.13 -0.60
N HIS A 39 -20.60 4.21 0.68
CA HIS A 39 -20.23 5.29 1.58
C HIS A 39 -18.93 4.93 2.30
N VAL A 40 -17.93 5.82 2.26
CA VAL A 40 -16.68 5.64 3.01
C VAL A 40 -16.88 6.12 4.43
N LEU A 41 -16.74 5.23 5.40
CA LEU A 41 -16.86 5.51 6.82
C LEU A 41 -15.53 5.96 7.43
N GLY A 42 -14.40 5.48 6.90
CA GLY A 42 -13.08 5.80 7.41
C GLY A 42 -11.95 5.26 6.54
N PHE A 43 -10.73 5.73 6.83
CA PHE A 43 -9.50 5.30 6.18
C PHE A 43 -8.57 4.65 7.21
N TRP A 44 -8.17 3.40 6.96
CA TRP A 44 -7.33 2.60 7.83
C TRP A 44 -5.93 2.42 7.26
N ASP A 45 -4.98 2.11 8.12
CA ASP A 45 -3.56 1.98 7.79
C ASP A 45 -3.23 0.54 7.37
N ASN A 46 -2.91 0.33 6.11
CA ASN A 46 -2.42 -0.97 5.64
C ASN A 46 -0.88 -1.07 5.65
N GLY A 47 -0.21 0.01 5.99
CA GLY A 47 1.25 0.08 6.07
C GLY A 47 1.96 0.36 4.74
N PHE A 48 3.26 0.61 4.86
CA PHE A 48 4.13 0.74 3.70
C PHE A 48 4.37 -0.62 3.03
N ARG A 49 4.41 -0.61 1.70
CA ARG A 49 4.67 -1.81 0.90
C ARG A 49 6.15 -1.90 0.53
N HIS A 50 6.65 -3.13 0.56
CA HIS A 50 8.06 -3.46 0.42
C HIS A 50 8.24 -4.60 -0.56
N LEU A 51 9.43 -4.69 -1.17
CA LEU A 51 9.79 -5.79 -2.06
C LEU A 51 10.26 -7.00 -1.26
N SER A 52 9.85 -8.21 -1.67
CA SER A 52 10.47 -9.44 -1.20
C SER A 52 10.68 -10.42 -2.34
N ASN A 53 11.73 -11.25 -2.26
CA ASN A 53 12.03 -12.22 -3.30
C ASN A 53 12.83 -13.43 -2.78
N SER A 54 12.89 -14.48 -3.62
CA SER A 54 13.59 -15.74 -3.32
C SER A 54 15.03 -15.77 -3.81
N VAL A 55 15.50 -14.80 -4.62
CA VAL A 55 16.71 -14.97 -5.44
C VAL A 55 17.92 -14.21 -4.86
N ARG A 56 17.79 -12.91 -4.56
CA ARG A 56 18.91 -12.04 -4.15
C ARG A 56 18.46 -10.79 -3.43
N PRO A 57 19.34 -10.13 -2.65
CA PRO A 57 19.09 -8.77 -2.18
C PRO A 57 18.80 -7.83 -3.34
N ILE A 58 17.87 -6.89 -3.17
CA ILE A 58 17.58 -5.82 -4.14
C ILE A 58 17.95 -4.49 -3.48
N GLU A 59 19.13 -3.99 -3.79
CA GLU A 59 19.70 -2.75 -3.27
C GLU A 59 19.51 -1.61 -4.29
N HIS A 60 19.52 -1.98 -5.58
CA HIS A 60 19.41 -1.07 -6.70
C HIS A 60 18.35 -1.59 -7.71
N PRO A 61 17.67 -0.74 -8.48
CA PRO A 61 16.69 -1.19 -9.49
C PRO A 61 17.24 -2.23 -10.48
N THR A 62 18.52 -2.18 -10.83
CA THR A 62 19.15 -3.19 -11.70
C THR A 62 19.12 -4.61 -11.13
N ASP A 63 19.03 -4.77 -9.81
CA ASP A 63 18.93 -6.08 -9.18
C ASP A 63 17.57 -6.75 -9.41
N ALA A 64 16.56 -5.96 -9.77
CA ALA A 64 15.23 -6.44 -10.12
C ALA A 64 15.16 -7.07 -11.52
N VAL A 65 16.12 -6.73 -12.41
CA VAL A 65 16.10 -7.16 -13.80
C VAL A 65 16.11 -8.69 -13.92
N GLY A 66 15.19 -9.22 -14.71
CA GLY A 66 15.01 -10.65 -14.95
C GLY A 66 14.14 -11.36 -13.90
N LEU A 67 13.67 -10.68 -12.87
CA LEU A 67 12.74 -11.24 -11.89
C LEU A 67 11.28 -10.93 -12.28
N LYS A 68 10.41 -11.92 -12.13
CA LYS A 68 8.97 -11.75 -12.22
C LYS A 68 8.43 -11.43 -10.83
N ILE A 69 7.64 -10.37 -10.74
CA ILE A 69 7.02 -9.93 -9.49
C ILE A 69 5.50 -10.02 -9.56
N ARG A 70 4.88 -10.57 -8.52
CA ARG A 70 3.43 -10.48 -8.36
C ARG A 70 3.05 -9.17 -7.68
N THR A 71 2.04 -8.51 -8.21
CA THR A 71 1.42 -7.35 -7.59
C THR A 71 -0.10 -7.38 -7.67
N LEU A 72 -0.75 -6.35 -7.14
CA LEU A 72 -2.20 -6.14 -7.24
C LEU A 72 -2.61 -5.84 -8.69
N ASP A 73 -3.88 -6.05 -9.00
CA ASP A 73 -4.46 -5.69 -10.31
C ASP A 73 -4.71 -4.17 -10.39
N SER A 74 -3.60 -3.43 -10.46
CA SER A 74 -3.54 -1.98 -10.65
C SER A 74 -2.56 -1.67 -11.77
N THR A 75 -3.01 -0.88 -12.74
CA THR A 75 -2.16 -0.42 -13.85
C THR A 75 -0.97 0.37 -13.32
N LEU A 76 -1.16 1.18 -12.28
CA LEU A 76 -0.12 2.01 -11.71
C LEU A 76 0.92 1.17 -10.95
N TYR A 77 0.50 0.16 -10.19
CA TYR A 77 1.41 -0.77 -9.51
C TYR A 77 2.26 -1.53 -10.52
N ARG A 78 1.63 -2.09 -11.57
CA ARG A 78 2.35 -2.79 -12.65
C ARG A 78 3.37 -1.88 -13.32
N ALA A 79 2.94 -0.70 -13.78
CA ALA A 79 3.82 0.25 -14.45
C ALA A 79 5.01 0.67 -13.57
N THR A 80 4.78 0.86 -12.26
CA THR A 80 5.83 1.20 -11.29
C THR A 80 6.85 0.07 -11.17
N LEU A 81 6.40 -1.17 -11.02
CA LEU A 81 7.30 -2.32 -10.85
C LEU A 81 8.05 -2.68 -12.14
N ASP A 82 7.39 -2.53 -13.30
CA ASP A 82 8.05 -2.67 -14.61
C ASP A 82 9.12 -1.58 -14.80
N ALA A 83 8.86 -0.34 -14.36
CA ALA A 83 9.84 0.75 -14.42
C ALA A 83 11.04 0.54 -13.48
N ILE A 84 10.85 -0.14 -12.35
CA ILE A 84 11.94 -0.56 -11.45
C ILE A 84 12.81 -1.64 -12.11
N GLY A 85 12.28 -2.43 -13.05
CA GLY A 85 13.03 -3.45 -13.78
C GLY A 85 12.50 -4.87 -13.64
N PHE A 86 11.40 -5.07 -12.92
CA PHE A 86 10.71 -6.35 -12.86
C PHE A 86 9.90 -6.64 -14.12
N GLN A 87 9.46 -7.88 -14.26
CA GLN A 87 8.32 -8.25 -15.09
C GLN A 87 7.10 -8.40 -14.17
N ALA A 88 6.22 -7.38 -14.13
CA ALA A 88 5.08 -7.38 -13.23
C ALA A 88 3.92 -8.24 -13.77
N LEU A 89 3.45 -9.15 -12.92
CA LEU A 89 2.32 -10.03 -13.17
C LEU A 89 1.25 -9.81 -12.07
N THR A 90 -0.02 -10.02 -12.40
CA THR A 90 -1.12 -9.86 -11.46
C THR A 90 -1.85 -11.18 -11.22
N CYS A 91 -2.11 -11.50 -9.96
CA CYS A 91 -3.04 -12.55 -9.57
C CYS A 91 -3.72 -12.19 -8.26
N ASP A 92 -4.81 -12.87 -7.96
CA ASP A 92 -5.44 -12.77 -6.63
C ASP A 92 -4.45 -13.19 -5.54
N VAL A 93 -4.54 -12.55 -4.38
CA VAL A 93 -3.65 -12.86 -3.24
C VAL A 93 -3.74 -14.32 -2.78
N LYS A 94 -4.91 -14.96 -2.95
CA LYS A 94 -5.09 -16.39 -2.63
C LYS A 94 -4.20 -17.30 -3.47
N ASP A 95 -3.81 -16.87 -4.67
CA ASP A 95 -2.98 -17.67 -5.59
C ASP A 95 -1.47 -17.36 -5.44
N LEU A 96 -1.11 -16.33 -4.66
CA LEU A 96 0.27 -15.84 -4.52
C LEU A 96 1.25 -16.93 -4.07
N VAL A 97 0.91 -17.66 -3.00
CA VAL A 97 1.80 -18.69 -2.45
C VAL A 97 2.01 -19.83 -3.47
N ALA A 98 0.95 -20.23 -4.15
CA ALA A 98 1.03 -21.25 -5.20
C ALA A 98 1.90 -20.79 -6.38
N TRP A 99 1.79 -19.53 -6.79
CA TRP A 99 2.63 -18.96 -7.86
C TRP A 99 4.13 -18.92 -7.47
N ILE A 100 4.43 -18.58 -6.21
CA ILE A 100 5.81 -18.64 -5.70
C ILE A 100 6.33 -20.07 -5.69
N GLN A 101 5.56 -21.03 -5.16
CA GLN A 101 5.97 -22.43 -5.09
C GLN A 101 6.18 -23.07 -6.46
N GLN A 102 5.45 -22.63 -7.47
CA GLN A 102 5.56 -23.10 -8.86
C GLN A 102 6.58 -22.30 -9.69
N ASP A 103 7.30 -21.38 -9.05
CA ASP A 103 8.27 -20.47 -9.69
C ASP A 103 7.68 -19.64 -10.86
N VAL A 104 6.37 -19.39 -10.82
CA VAL A 104 5.71 -18.47 -11.77
C VAL A 104 6.22 -17.05 -11.54
N VAL A 105 6.42 -16.69 -10.25
CA VAL A 105 7.02 -15.42 -9.81
C VAL A 105 8.09 -15.68 -8.76
N GLN A 106 9.17 -14.90 -8.76
CA GLN A 106 10.26 -14.95 -7.79
C GLN A 106 10.16 -13.82 -6.77
N ALA A 107 9.30 -12.83 -7.00
CA ALA A 107 9.16 -11.65 -6.16
C ALA A 107 7.68 -11.30 -5.92
N GLN A 108 7.44 -10.53 -4.86
CA GLN A 108 6.16 -9.90 -4.57
C GLN A 108 6.39 -8.60 -3.80
N GLU A 109 5.33 -7.80 -3.64
CA GLU A 109 5.33 -6.61 -2.81
C GLU A 109 4.09 -6.60 -1.90
N ASN A 110 4.30 -6.29 -0.64
CA ASN A 110 3.26 -6.20 0.39
C ASN A 110 3.75 -5.43 1.62
N PRO A 111 2.84 -5.01 2.52
CA PRO A 111 3.20 -4.63 3.87
C PRO A 111 3.84 -5.79 4.65
N LEU A 112 4.63 -5.45 5.67
CA LEU A 112 5.35 -6.47 6.47
C LEU A 112 4.40 -7.42 7.20
N THR A 113 3.29 -6.91 7.70
CA THR A 113 2.25 -7.72 8.36
C THR A 113 1.66 -8.77 7.42
N ASN A 114 1.39 -8.40 6.16
CA ASN A 114 0.91 -9.34 5.15
C ASN A 114 2.00 -10.34 4.74
N PHE A 115 3.26 -9.91 4.62
CA PHE A 115 4.40 -10.80 4.36
C PHE A 115 4.48 -11.91 5.42
N MET A 116 4.31 -11.56 6.70
CA MET A 116 4.30 -12.54 7.78
C MET A 116 3.00 -13.35 7.83
N GLY A 117 1.85 -12.71 7.65
CA GLY A 117 0.54 -13.36 7.71
C GLY A 117 0.31 -14.40 6.62
N PHE A 118 0.86 -14.17 5.42
CA PHE A 118 0.84 -15.14 4.31
C PHE A 118 2.02 -16.11 4.37
N GLU A 119 2.81 -16.09 5.43
CA GLU A 119 3.99 -16.94 5.63
C GLU A 119 5.02 -16.88 4.48
N LEU A 120 5.10 -15.75 3.78
CA LEU A 120 5.99 -15.58 2.62
C LEU A 120 7.47 -15.70 2.99
N TRP A 121 7.81 -15.48 4.25
CA TRP A 121 9.15 -15.70 4.81
C TRP A 121 9.68 -17.12 4.62
N LYS A 122 8.80 -18.11 4.44
CA LYS A 122 9.19 -19.49 4.14
C LYS A 122 9.79 -19.64 2.74
N HIS A 123 9.51 -18.69 1.85
CA HIS A 123 9.88 -18.75 0.43
C HIS A 123 10.79 -17.58 0.02
N HIS A 124 10.66 -16.44 0.67
CA HIS A 124 11.35 -15.19 0.35
C HIS A 124 12.30 -14.79 1.48
N PRO A 125 13.60 -15.19 1.42
CA PRO A 125 14.58 -14.83 2.43
C PRO A 125 15.06 -13.38 2.34
N TYR A 126 14.75 -12.65 1.27
CA TYR A 126 15.21 -11.28 1.05
C TYR A 126 14.03 -10.31 1.06
N VAL A 127 14.15 -9.24 1.85
CA VAL A 127 13.17 -8.14 1.92
C VAL A 127 13.91 -6.81 1.81
N SER A 128 13.49 -5.95 0.88
CA SER A 128 14.00 -4.59 0.72
C SER A 128 12.94 -3.59 1.13
N LEU A 129 13.22 -2.77 2.17
CA LEU A 129 12.27 -1.81 2.74
C LEU A 129 12.17 -0.55 1.87
N THR A 130 11.66 -0.71 0.66
CA THR A 130 11.60 0.35 -0.35
C THR A 130 10.56 1.43 -0.07
N HIS A 131 9.50 1.15 0.73
CA HIS A 131 8.39 2.09 0.97
C HIS A 131 7.82 2.66 -0.34
N HIS A 132 7.78 1.86 -1.40
CA HIS A 132 7.41 2.32 -2.74
C HIS A 132 5.93 2.68 -2.88
N PHE A 133 5.06 2.12 -2.03
CA PHE A 133 3.66 2.52 -1.88
C PHE A 133 3.29 2.61 -0.41
N TYR A 134 2.31 3.46 -0.12
CA TYR A 134 1.64 3.49 1.18
C TYR A 134 0.22 2.94 1.02
N GLY A 135 -0.07 1.84 1.68
CA GLY A 135 -1.36 1.17 1.61
C GLY A 135 -2.40 1.83 2.52
N VAL A 136 -3.57 2.12 1.97
CA VAL A 136 -4.73 2.61 2.71
C VAL A 136 -5.91 1.67 2.47
N LEU A 137 -6.59 1.28 3.54
CA LEU A 137 -7.84 0.53 3.47
C LEU A 137 -9.02 1.48 3.66
N LEU A 138 -10.07 1.26 2.88
CA LEU A 138 -11.32 2.01 3.01
C LEU A 138 -12.32 1.15 3.81
N LEU A 139 -12.76 1.65 4.95
CA LEU A 139 -13.92 1.10 5.65
C LEU A 139 -15.16 1.65 4.97
N VAL A 140 -15.97 0.77 4.39
CA VAL A 140 -17.13 1.17 3.57
C VAL A 140 -18.40 0.44 3.96
N CYS A 141 -19.55 1.06 3.67
CA CYS A 141 -20.86 0.41 3.72
C CYS A 141 -21.68 0.77 2.46
N PRO A 142 -22.69 -0.01 2.08
CA PRO A 142 -23.61 0.38 1.00
C PRO A 142 -24.32 1.71 1.34
N ILE A 143 -24.38 2.64 0.38
CA ILE A 143 -25.11 3.92 0.55
C ILE A 143 -26.57 3.63 0.90
N ALA A 144 -27.21 2.66 0.23
CA ALA A 144 -28.60 2.28 0.50
C ALA A 144 -28.85 1.88 1.96
N TRP A 145 -27.87 1.24 2.61
CA TRP A 145 -27.96 0.95 4.04
C TRP A 145 -27.74 2.22 4.88
N TYR A 146 -26.71 3.01 4.56
CA TYR A 146 -26.39 4.22 5.32
C TYR A 146 -27.54 5.24 5.30
N ASP A 147 -28.29 5.32 4.21
CA ASP A 147 -29.43 6.20 4.05
C ASP A 147 -30.67 5.77 4.85
N THR A 148 -30.74 4.50 5.29
CA THR A 148 -31.82 4.03 6.20
C THR A 148 -31.59 4.47 7.64
N LEU A 149 -30.36 4.86 8.01
CA LEU A 149 -30.04 5.25 9.37
C LEU A 149 -30.61 6.64 9.71
N ASP A 150 -31.21 6.75 10.87
CA ASP A 150 -31.57 8.05 11.43
C ASP A 150 -30.34 8.81 11.96
N GLN A 151 -30.56 10.01 12.51
CA GLN A 151 -29.46 10.86 12.97
C GLN A 151 -28.72 10.26 14.18
N GLU A 152 -29.42 9.62 15.10
CA GLU A 152 -28.83 8.99 16.30
C GLU A 152 -27.99 7.77 15.90
N GLU A 153 -28.53 6.93 15.03
CA GLU A 153 -27.83 5.75 14.49
C GLU A 153 -26.57 6.17 13.71
N ARG A 154 -26.63 7.20 12.89
CA ARG A 154 -25.43 7.75 12.19
C ARG A 154 -24.36 8.25 13.17
N GLN A 155 -24.76 8.87 14.28
CA GLN A 155 -23.82 9.31 15.32
C GLN A 155 -23.18 8.12 16.02
N LEU A 156 -23.93 7.07 16.32
CA LEU A 156 -23.39 5.84 16.91
C LEU A 156 -22.39 5.16 15.98
N VAL A 157 -22.72 5.03 14.69
CA VAL A 157 -21.82 4.49 13.68
C VAL A 157 -20.54 5.33 13.59
N ALA A 158 -20.67 6.66 13.50
CA ALA A 158 -19.53 7.55 13.42
C ALA A 158 -18.62 7.44 14.66
N HIS A 159 -19.21 7.36 15.86
CA HIS A 159 -18.45 7.17 17.08
C HIS A 159 -17.68 5.83 17.11
N ALA A 160 -18.35 4.75 16.74
CA ALA A 160 -17.72 3.43 16.66
C ALA A 160 -16.57 3.38 15.63
N VAL A 161 -16.80 3.99 14.45
CA VAL A 161 -15.78 4.09 13.40
C VAL A 161 -14.59 4.91 13.86
N ASN A 162 -14.80 6.08 14.46
CA ASN A 162 -13.71 6.94 14.93
C ASN A 162 -12.86 6.22 15.99
N THR A 163 -13.52 5.53 16.94
CA THR A 163 -12.83 4.76 17.98
C THR A 163 -12.03 3.61 17.38
N SER A 164 -12.63 2.85 16.48
CA SER A 164 -11.99 1.71 15.82
C SER A 164 -10.84 2.16 14.93
N THR A 165 -11.00 3.28 14.19
CA THR A 165 -9.96 3.84 13.32
C THR A 165 -8.73 4.29 14.13
N ALA A 166 -8.94 4.94 15.28
CA ALA A 166 -7.82 5.35 16.13
C ALA A 166 -7.04 4.13 16.66
N LEU A 167 -7.75 3.10 17.12
CA LEU A 167 -7.14 1.87 17.61
C LEU A 167 -6.42 1.11 16.49
N GLU A 168 -7.07 0.96 15.32
CA GLU A 168 -6.49 0.26 14.17
C GLU A 168 -5.16 0.89 13.75
N ARG A 169 -5.11 2.22 13.57
CA ARG A 169 -3.90 2.93 13.18
C ARG A 169 -2.77 2.81 14.20
N GLN A 170 -3.11 2.80 15.50
CA GLN A 170 -2.13 2.52 16.55
C GLN A 170 -1.58 1.10 16.42
N LEU A 171 -2.45 0.11 16.32
CA LEU A 171 -2.05 -1.30 16.22
C LEU A 171 -1.25 -1.56 14.94
N ALA A 172 -1.64 -1.00 13.80
CA ALA A 172 -0.91 -1.13 12.55
C ALA A 172 0.54 -0.61 12.66
N ALA A 173 0.71 0.57 13.30
CA ALA A 173 2.04 1.13 13.51
C ALA A 173 2.91 0.29 14.47
N GLU A 174 2.32 -0.22 15.55
CA GLU A 174 2.99 -1.10 16.50
C GLU A 174 3.37 -2.45 15.87
N GLN A 175 2.46 -3.04 15.08
CA GLN A 175 2.68 -4.32 14.43
C GLN A 175 3.78 -4.26 13.37
N ASP A 176 3.94 -3.17 12.65
CA ASP A 176 5.04 -3.01 11.69
C ASP A 176 6.41 -3.12 12.39
N ALA A 177 6.58 -2.45 13.54
CA ALA A 177 7.83 -2.51 14.30
C ALA A 177 8.10 -3.91 14.88
N ILE A 178 7.07 -4.54 15.47
CA ILE A 178 7.16 -5.91 16.01
C ILE A 178 7.48 -6.90 14.89
N THR A 179 6.83 -6.75 13.74
CA THR A 179 7.02 -7.64 12.58
C THR A 179 8.43 -7.57 12.05
N LEU A 180 9.01 -6.36 11.97
CA LEU A 180 10.38 -6.17 11.51
C LEU A 180 11.39 -6.93 12.40
N VAL A 181 11.27 -6.81 13.72
CA VAL A 181 12.11 -7.55 14.66
C VAL A 181 11.95 -9.06 14.47
N ARG A 182 10.70 -9.53 14.43
CA ARG A 182 10.41 -10.96 14.25
C ARG A 182 10.98 -11.51 12.94
N MET A 183 10.92 -10.75 11.85
CA MET A 183 11.51 -11.16 10.56
C MET A 183 13.02 -11.37 10.68
N GLN A 184 13.72 -10.47 11.37
CA GLN A 184 15.17 -10.59 11.61
C GLN A 184 15.48 -11.81 12.49
N ASP A 185 14.72 -12.05 13.55
CA ASP A 185 14.91 -13.19 14.46
C ASP A 185 14.75 -14.55 13.77
N ILE A 186 13.86 -14.66 12.78
CA ILE A 186 13.67 -15.88 11.98
C ILE A 186 14.62 -15.99 10.78
N GLY A 187 15.57 -15.05 10.63
CA GLY A 187 16.64 -15.12 9.63
C GLY A 187 16.31 -14.52 8.27
N VAL A 188 15.21 -13.74 8.14
CA VAL A 188 14.94 -12.97 6.92
C VAL A 188 15.99 -11.86 6.81
N LYS A 189 16.61 -11.76 5.64
CA LYS A 189 17.59 -10.71 5.32
C LYS A 189 16.86 -9.44 4.92
N VAL A 190 16.75 -8.52 5.87
CA VAL A 190 16.06 -7.25 5.68
C VAL A 190 17.08 -6.17 5.33
N LEU A 191 16.90 -5.55 4.16
CA LEU A 191 17.63 -4.36 3.71
C LEU A 191 16.84 -3.13 4.10
N THR A 192 17.41 -2.33 5.00
CA THR A 192 16.81 -1.05 5.42
C THR A 192 17.03 0.03 4.35
N LYS A 193 16.29 1.14 4.46
CA LYS A 193 16.34 2.23 3.49
C LYS A 193 17.77 2.76 3.26
N ASP A 194 18.62 2.73 4.28
CA ASP A 194 20.01 3.19 4.20
C ASP A 194 20.91 2.28 3.33
N ALA A 195 20.52 1.02 3.15
CA ALA A 195 21.22 0.07 2.29
C ALA A 195 20.73 0.11 0.82
N LEU A 196 19.70 0.93 0.51
CA LEU A 196 19.08 0.99 -0.81
C LEU A 196 19.48 2.26 -1.54
N ASP A 197 19.71 2.18 -2.84
CA ASP A 197 19.82 3.37 -3.70
C ASP A 197 18.42 3.96 -3.97
N MET A 198 17.87 4.62 -2.96
CA MET A 198 16.54 5.24 -3.05
C MET A 198 16.45 6.28 -4.16
N GLN A 199 17.56 6.97 -4.48
CA GLN A 199 17.58 7.94 -5.57
C GLN A 199 17.33 7.27 -6.92
N ALA A 200 17.98 6.12 -7.16
CA ALA A 200 17.75 5.34 -8.37
C ALA A 200 16.31 4.81 -8.46
N PHE A 201 15.74 4.30 -7.34
CA PHE A 201 14.34 3.87 -7.31
C PHE A 201 13.38 5.00 -7.64
N HIS A 202 13.53 6.18 -7.04
CA HIS A 202 12.70 7.35 -7.33
C HIS A 202 12.81 7.77 -8.81
N LYS A 203 14.03 7.79 -9.34
CA LYS A 203 14.28 8.16 -10.73
C LYS A 203 13.60 7.24 -11.75
N CYS A 204 13.59 5.92 -11.47
CA CYS A 204 12.93 4.95 -12.35
C CYS A 204 11.44 5.23 -12.53
N VAL A 205 10.75 5.74 -11.51
CA VAL A 205 9.29 5.92 -11.52
C VAL A 205 8.85 7.36 -11.73
N GLU A 206 9.77 8.29 -11.93
CA GLU A 206 9.48 9.74 -12.04
C GLU A 206 8.44 10.03 -13.14
N SER A 207 8.61 9.45 -14.33
CA SER A 207 7.67 9.60 -15.43
C SER A 207 6.31 8.97 -15.15
N ILE A 208 6.27 7.85 -14.43
CA ILE A 208 5.04 7.18 -14.04
C ILE A 208 4.25 8.06 -13.07
N SER A 209 4.92 8.55 -12.01
CA SER A 209 4.33 9.46 -11.02
C SER A 209 3.81 10.75 -11.66
N PHE A 210 4.59 11.35 -12.59
CA PHE A 210 4.19 12.56 -13.30
C PHE A 210 2.93 12.33 -14.14
N ASN A 211 2.92 11.28 -14.97
CA ASN A 211 1.79 10.98 -15.85
C ASN A 211 0.53 10.60 -15.06
N ALA A 212 0.65 9.82 -13.99
CA ALA A 212 -0.46 9.48 -13.11
C ALA A 212 -1.01 10.71 -12.40
N SER A 213 -0.15 11.56 -11.86
CA SER A 213 -0.56 12.82 -11.19
C SER A 213 -1.32 13.77 -12.13
N ALA A 214 -0.99 13.78 -13.42
CA ALA A 214 -1.70 14.61 -14.41
C ALA A 214 -3.17 14.20 -14.62
N GLN A 215 -3.54 12.99 -14.24
CA GLN A 215 -4.91 12.47 -14.33
C GLN A 215 -5.71 12.67 -13.05
N ILE A 216 -5.07 13.08 -11.96
CA ILE A 216 -5.70 13.27 -10.65
C ILE A 216 -6.09 14.75 -10.49
N PRO A 217 -7.29 15.06 -9.94
CA PRO A 217 -7.67 16.43 -9.63
C PRO A 217 -6.61 17.14 -8.77
N LYS A 218 -6.22 18.34 -9.16
CA LYS A 218 -5.15 19.10 -8.49
C LYS A 218 -5.47 19.42 -7.03
N ASP A 219 -6.72 19.71 -6.73
CA ASP A 219 -7.20 19.93 -5.36
C ASP A 219 -7.04 18.70 -4.48
N LEU A 220 -7.26 17.51 -5.03
CA LEU A 220 -7.04 16.25 -4.31
C LEU A 220 -5.54 16.00 -4.07
N ILE A 221 -4.68 16.23 -5.07
CA ILE A 221 -3.22 16.12 -4.88
C ILE A 221 -2.76 17.10 -3.80
N ALA A 222 -3.18 18.36 -3.89
CA ALA A 222 -2.82 19.39 -2.91
C ALA A 222 -3.31 19.02 -1.50
N ALA A 223 -4.54 18.52 -1.38
CA ALA A 223 -5.10 18.12 -0.10
C ALA A 223 -4.42 16.89 0.52
N TYR A 224 -4.01 15.92 -0.31
CA TYR A 224 -3.41 14.68 0.18
C TYR A 224 -1.91 14.77 0.42
N LEU A 225 -1.17 15.38 -0.51
CA LEU A 225 0.30 15.47 -0.46
C LEU A 225 0.81 16.78 0.15
N GLY A 226 -0.06 17.79 0.37
CA GLY A 226 0.32 19.09 0.91
C GLY A 226 1.14 19.93 -0.07
N ARG A 227 0.90 19.77 -1.39
CA ARG A 227 1.69 20.42 -2.46
C ARG A 227 0.82 21.22 -3.39
#